data_4b165f1c35ad8d11bb818867ae23b08a
#
_entry.id   4b165f1c35ad8d11bb818867ae23b08a
#
_cell.length_a   1.000
_cell.length_b   1.000
_cell.length_c   1.000
_cell.angle_alpha   90.00
_cell.angle_beta   90.00
_cell.angle_gamma   90.00
#
_symmetry.space_group_name_H-M   'P 1'
#
loop_
_entity.id
_entity.type
_entity.pdbx_description
1 polymer ?
#
loop_
_entity_poly.entity_id
_entity_poly.type
_entity_poly.pdbx_seq_one_letter_code
_entity_poly.pdbx_strand_id
1 'polypeptide(L)' 'MQTKAVLPWQIMPGNKIIHAIDGAVQVTFIQPDGLGGTYIEYRDRYGLPATFRCGPFDRVLKVVDRGGLF' A
#
# COMPACT_ATOMS: atom_id res chain seq x y z
N MET A 1 -11.93 10.59 -4.28
CA MET A 1 -11.02 9.44 -4.18
C MET A 1 -11.78 8.25 -3.66
N GLN A 2 -11.66 7.12 -4.29
CA GLN A 2 -12.27 5.89 -3.84
C GLN A 2 -11.21 4.95 -3.31
N THR A 3 -11.55 4.19 -2.29
CA THR A 3 -10.63 3.21 -1.72
C THR A 3 -11.31 1.85 -1.62
N LYS A 4 -10.49 0.83 -1.57
CA LYS A 4 -10.95 -0.55 -1.42
C LYS A 4 -10.02 -1.23 -0.41
N ALA A 5 -10.59 -1.92 0.56
CA ALA A 5 -9.81 -2.69 1.52
C ALA A 5 -9.36 -3.99 0.84
N VAL A 6 -8.07 -4.19 0.80
CA VAL A 6 -7.48 -5.36 0.16
C VAL A 6 -6.49 -6.03 1.09
N LEU A 7 -6.16 -7.27 0.80
CA LEU A 7 -5.11 -7.98 1.53
C LEU A 7 -3.74 -7.47 1.09
N PRO A 8 -2.74 -7.49 1.98
CA PRO A 8 -1.44 -6.92 1.65
C PRO A 8 -0.79 -7.51 0.40
N TRP A 9 -0.97 -8.82 0.17
CA TRP A 9 -0.38 -9.45 -0.99
C TRP A 9 -1.04 -9.06 -2.31
N GLN A 10 -2.15 -8.34 -2.25
CA GLN A 10 -2.81 -7.80 -3.44
C GLN A 10 -2.30 -6.42 -3.82
N ILE A 11 -1.40 -5.86 -3.03
CA ILE A 11 -0.79 -4.55 -3.32
C ILE A 11 0.41 -4.78 -4.23
N MET A 12 0.58 -3.90 -5.19
CA MET A 12 1.69 -3.97 -6.15
C MET A 12 2.42 -2.65 -6.21
N PRO A 13 3.71 -2.66 -6.58
CA PRO A 13 4.42 -1.40 -6.80
C PRO A 13 3.66 -0.51 -7.78
N GLY A 14 3.60 0.77 -7.48
CA GLY A 14 2.84 1.73 -8.27
C GLY A 14 1.46 1.99 -7.74
N ASN A 15 0.91 1.11 -6.91
CA ASN A 15 -0.38 1.35 -6.29
C ASN A 15 -0.28 2.49 -5.28
N LYS A 16 -1.38 3.20 -5.07
CA LYS A 16 -1.51 4.15 -3.98
C LYS A 16 -2.33 3.52 -2.87
N ILE A 17 -1.88 3.73 -1.65
CA ILE A 17 -2.57 3.24 -0.46
C ILE A 17 -2.72 4.38 0.52
N ILE A 18 -3.62 4.19 1.50
CA ILE A 18 -3.81 5.17 2.57
C ILE A 18 -3.07 4.66 3.80
N HIS A 19 -2.03 5.36 4.18
CA HIS A 19 -1.27 5.06 5.38
C HIS A 19 -1.82 5.89 6.55
N ALA A 20 -1.88 5.30 7.73
CA ALA A 20 -2.51 5.95 8.88
C ALA A 20 -1.83 7.27 9.26
N ILE A 21 -0.53 7.36 9.06
CA ILE A 21 0.23 8.55 9.45
C ILE A 21 0.48 9.46 8.25
N ASP A 22 0.89 8.89 7.13
CA ASP A 22 1.35 9.68 5.99
C ASP A 22 0.27 9.94 4.95
N GLY A 23 -0.92 9.40 5.13
CA GLY A 23 -2.01 9.60 4.18
C GLY A 23 -1.82 8.80 2.90
N ALA A 24 -2.19 9.38 1.77
CA ALA A 24 -2.08 8.70 0.49
C ALA A 24 -0.60 8.66 0.07
N VAL A 25 -0.08 7.46 -0.12
CA VAL A 25 1.33 7.26 -0.48
C VAL A 25 1.41 6.25 -1.61
N GLN A 26 2.49 6.34 -2.38
CA GLN A 26 2.70 5.43 -3.49
C GLN A 26 3.65 4.31 -3.07
N VAL A 27 3.21 3.08 -3.32
CA VAL A 27 4.00 1.90 -3.00
C VAL A 27 5.12 1.76 -4.03
N THR A 28 6.33 1.52 -3.54
CA THR A 28 7.51 1.36 -4.39
C THR A 28 8.01 -0.09 -4.42
N PHE A 29 7.76 -0.86 -3.37
CA PHE A 29 8.30 -2.21 -3.30
C PHE A 29 7.46 -3.06 -2.34
N ILE A 30 7.30 -4.33 -2.67
CA ILE A 30 6.57 -5.31 -1.87
C ILE A 30 7.46 -6.52 -1.67
N GLN A 31 7.54 -7.01 -0.45
CA GLN A 31 8.33 -8.19 -0.16
C GLN A 31 7.63 -9.05 0.88
N PRO A 32 7.45 -10.36 0.61
CA PRO A 32 6.94 -11.27 1.63
C PRO A 32 7.94 -11.37 2.78
N ASP A 33 7.43 -11.55 4.00
CA ASP A 33 8.30 -11.67 5.16
C ASP A 33 8.69 -13.11 5.47
N GLY A 34 8.17 -14.07 4.71
CA GLY A 34 8.42 -15.49 4.94
C GLY A 34 7.54 -16.12 6.00
N LEU A 35 6.69 -15.34 6.65
CA LEU A 35 5.81 -15.81 7.73
C LEU A 35 4.34 -15.53 7.42
N GLY A 36 4.02 -15.29 6.16
CA GLY A 36 2.66 -14.99 5.73
C GLY A 36 2.35 -13.52 5.70
N GLY A 37 3.21 -12.67 6.24
CA GLY A 37 3.04 -11.23 6.18
C GLY A 37 3.74 -10.60 4.99
N THR A 38 3.64 -9.29 4.89
CA THR A 38 4.17 -8.54 3.76
C THR A 38 4.79 -7.25 4.25
N TYR A 39 6.00 -6.95 3.78
CA TYR A 39 6.62 -5.64 3.95
C TYR A 39 6.25 -4.78 2.76
N ILE A 40 5.76 -3.58 3.03
CA ILE A 40 5.38 -2.62 2.01
C ILE A 40 6.26 -1.40 2.15
N GLU A 41 7.03 -1.10 1.11
CA GLU A 41 7.85 0.10 1.07
C GLU A 41 7.13 1.17 0.25
N TYR A 42 7.16 2.39 0.74
CA TYR A 42 6.52 3.51 0.07
C TYR A 42 7.37 4.77 0.26
N ARG A 43 7.06 5.81 -0.48
CA ARG A 43 7.67 7.13 -0.28
C ARG A 43 6.76 7.95 0.61
N ASP A 44 7.32 8.49 1.68
CA ASP A 44 6.55 9.35 2.57
C ASP A 44 6.35 10.74 1.95
N ARG A 45 5.75 11.65 2.72
CA ARG A 45 5.46 12.99 2.23
C ARG A 45 6.70 13.79 1.90
N TYR A 46 7.85 13.39 2.41
CA TYR A 46 9.12 14.07 2.17
C TYR A 46 9.91 13.36 1.07
N GLY A 47 9.36 12.36 0.43
CA GLY A 47 10.05 11.62 -0.62
C GLY A 47 11.02 10.58 -0.10
N LEU A 48 11.04 10.32 1.20
CA LEU A 48 11.95 9.35 1.79
C LEU A 48 11.32 7.98 1.83
N PRO A 49 12.14 6.91 1.69
CA PRO A 49 11.60 5.56 1.78
C PRO A 49 11.15 5.24 3.20
N ALA A 50 10.02 4.59 3.32
CA ALA A 50 9.50 4.12 4.57
C ALA A 50 8.93 2.73 4.35
N THR A 51 8.92 1.91 5.39
CA THR A 51 8.48 0.53 5.28
C THR A 51 7.59 0.19 6.47
N PHE A 52 6.53 -0.56 6.23
CA PHE A 52 5.74 -1.12 7.31
C PHE A 52 5.40 -2.56 6.99
N ARG A 53 5.07 -3.32 8.02
CA ARG A 53 4.76 -4.72 7.89
C ARG A 53 3.27 -4.93 8.13
N CYS A 54 2.64 -5.72 7.26
CA CYS A 54 1.27 -6.16 7.43
C CYS A 54 1.25 -7.65 7.71
N GLY A 55 0.40 -8.06 8.64
CA GLY A 55 0.15 -9.48 8.86
C GLY A 55 -0.68 -10.08 7.74
N PRO A 56 -0.82 -11.42 7.71
CA PRO A 56 -1.49 -12.09 6.59
C PRO A 56 -2.97 -11.75 6.46
N PHE A 57 -3.60 -11.28 7.52
CA PHE A 57 -5.03 -10.96 7.49
C PHE A 57 -5.32 -9.47 7.66
N ASP A 58 -4.29 -8.64 7.72
CA ASP A 58 -4.49 -7.20 7.79
C ASP A 58 -5.07 -6.70 6.49
N ARG A 59 -5.76 -5.56 6.55
CA ARG A 59 -6.32 -4.94 5.36
C ARG A 59 -5.63 -3.62 5.11
N VAL A 60 -5.39 -3.33 3.85
CA VAL A 60 -4.79 -2.08 3.42
C VAL A 60 -5.81 -1.37 2.52
N LEU A 61 -5.98 -0.07 2.72
CA LEU A 61 -6.86 0.71 1.87
C LEU A 61 -6.10 1.09 0.61
N LYS A 62 -6.50 0.52 -0.50
CA LYS A 62 -5.92 0.81 -1.81
C LYS A 62 -6.78 1.86 -2.50
N VAL A 63 -6.14 2.88 -3.04
CA VAL A 63 -6.84 3.88 -3.83
C VAL A 63 -7.17 3.29 -5.19
N VAL A 64 -8.44 3.33 -5.55
CA VAL A 64 -8.91 2.88 -6.84
C VAL A 64 -9.43 4.09 -7.59
N ASP A 65 -8.77 4.42 -8.66
CA ASP A 65 -9.15 5.58 -9.46
C ASP A 65 -9.94 5.09 -10.66
N ARG A 66 -11.20 5.47 -10.67
CA ARG A 66 -12.09 5.07 -11.76
C ARG A 66 -12.31 6.17 -12.77
N GLY A 67 -11.84 7.34 -12.47
CA GLY A 67 -12.08 8.47 -13.34
C GLY A 67 -11.37 8.36 -14.66
N GLY A 68 -10.29 7.66 -14.70
CA GLY A 68 -9.52 7.51 -15.92
C GLY A 68 -10.10 6.55 -16.92
N LEU A 69 -11.17 5.89 -16.59
CA LEU A 69 -11.69 4.90 -17.48
C LEU A 69 -12.45 5.46 -18.61
N PHE A 70 -12.63 6.26 -18.49
CA PHE A 70 -13.26 6.62 -19.53
C PHE A 70 -14.21 6.19 -19.89
#